data_3a6d8fef73375b57fa670174e8125206
#
_entry.id   3a6d8fef73375b57fa670174e8125206
#
_cell.length_a   1.000
_cell.length_b   1.000
_cell.length_c   1.000
_cell.angle_alpha   90.00
_cell.angle_beta   90.00
_cell.angle_gamma   90.00
#
_symmetry.space_group_name_H-M   'P 1'
#
loop_
_entity.id
_entity.type
_entity.pdbx_description
1 polymer ?
#
loop_
_entity_poly.entity_id
_entity_poly.type
_entity_poly.pdbx_seq_one_letter_code
_entity_poly.pdbx_strand_id
1 'polypeptide(L)'
;MIFNKSLIPNNLNEYNNLYKQSIDNPEIFWNDVAESFIWKNKWSKVIEFDFSKPSFKWFTDAKLNITENCLDIHVETHPNKTAIIFEPNDPNQPAQHISYKELHSRVCKFSNVLKNNNIQKGDRICIYLPMVPELAIAVLACARVGAIHSVVFAGFSSSALSARINDASCKMVLTSDGSFRGNKTINLKSIVDEALKDCNCVDSVIVLNRINSGITLNHNEKWWNEELDKVDDNYSAEIMDSEDPLFILYTSGSTGKPKGMVHSSGGYMVYSAYSFKNVFNYNDSDIYWCTADIGWITGHSYIVYGPLLNGATTLMFEGVPSYPDFGRFWEICEKYKVNQFYTAPTAIRALAKHSLDFVNKYDLSSLKVLGTVGEPINEEAWNWYNENIGKKKCPIVDTWWQTETGGIMISSLANVTDGKPTFATKPMMGIQPVLFDENGNEFDDNNKNGILGIKYPWPSIARTIYGDHERYKNVYFSAYPGYYFPGDGAFRDEEGNYRITGRVDDVVIVSGHNLGTAPIEDVINMHDNVVESALVGYPHDIKGNALYAFVILKDDSKKDDIKTEINQLISKTIGPIAKPEKIQLVPGLPKTRSGKIMRRILRKIACGEKDNFGDISTLLNPEIVDQILKGS
;
A
#
# COMPACT_ATOMS: atom_id res chain seq x y z
N MET A 1 -17.04 10.77 -16.87
CA MET A 1 -17.27 10.24 -15.50
C MET A 1 -17.83 8.83 -15.68
N ILE A 2 -17.11 7.81 -15.22
CA ILE A 2 -17.56 6.41 -15.43
C ILE A 2 -18.78 6.03 -14.57
N PHE A 3 -18.87 6.53 -13.33
CA PHE A 3 -19.96 6.16 -12.43
C PHE A 3 -21.20 7.04 -12.59
N ASN A 4 -22.38 6.41 -12.39
CA ASN A 4 -23.62 7.16 -12.22
C ASN A 4 -23.50 8.08 -11.00
N LYS A 5 -24.01 9.31 -11.11
CA LYS A 5 -23.94 10.31 -10.03
C LYS A 5 -24.62 9.84 -8.73
N SER A 6 -25.64 8.98 -8.80
CA SER A 6 -26.31 8.42 -7.63
C SER A 6 -25.42 7.49 -6.79
N LEU A 7 -24.31 7.01 -7.34
CA LEU A 7 -23.34 6.15 -6.65
C LEU A 7 -22.17 6.93 -6.02
N ILE A 8 -22.15 8.27 -6.18
CA ILE A 8 -21.10 9.15 -5.68
C ILE A 8 -21.74 10.17 -4.76
N PRO A 9 -21.59 10.06 -3.44
CA PRO A 9 -22.17 11.02 -2.51
C PRO A 9 -21.44 12.36 -2.57
N ASN A 10 -22.18 13.47 -2.39
CA ASN A 10 -21.63 14.82 -2.39
C ASN A 10 -21.68 15.50 -1.00
N ASN A 11 -22.29 14.84 -0.03
CA ASN A 11 -22.41 15.31 1.36
C ASN A 11 -22.67 14.14 2.31
N LEU A 12 -22.58 14.40 3.61
CA LEU A 12 -22.75 13.40 4.66
C LEU A 12 -24.11 12.68 4.62
N ASN A 13 -25.20 13.37 4.29
CA ASN A 13 -26.53 12.75 4.22
C ASN A 13 -26.60 11.76 3.05
N GLU A 14 -26.06 12.14 1.89
CA GLU A 14 -25.98 11.23 0.75
C GLU A 14 -25.07 10.04 1.04
N TYR A 15 -23.92 10.26 1.73
CA TYR A 15 -23.07 9.17 2.19
C TYR A 15 -23.86 8.21 3.10
N ASN A 16 -24.53 8.70 4.13
CA ASN A 16 -25.27 7.87 5.08
C ASN A 16 -26.37 7.03 4.38
N ASN A 17 -27.09 7.64 3.43
CA ASN A 17 -28.13 6.94 2.67
C ASN A 17 -27.52 5.86 1.76
N LEU A 18 -26.46 6.20 1.02
CA LEU A 18 -25.80 5.28 0.11
C LEU A 18 -25.09 4.16 0.87
N TYR A 19 -24.43 4.48 1.99
CA TYR A 19 -23.82 3.48 2.87
C TYR A 19 -24.88 2.49 3.37
N LYS A 20 -26.03 3.00 3.87
CA LYS A 20 -27.13 2.14 4.30
C LYS A 20 -27.63 1.23 3.18
N GLN A 21 -27.85 1.77 1.97
CA GLN A 21 -28.24 0.95 0.81
C GLN A 21 -27.21 -0.12 0.50
N SER A 22 -25.93 0.21 0.58
CA SER A 22 -24.83 -0.70 0.25
C SER A 22 -24.68 -1.87 1.23
N ILE A 23 -25.13 -1.72 2.48
CA ILE A 23 -25.11 -2.78 3.48
C ILE A 23 -26.43 -3.53 3.59
N ASP A 24 -27.57 -2.87 3.38
CA ASP A 24 -28.89 -3.52 3.39
C ASP A 24 -29.12 -4.38 2.14
N ASN A 25 -28.60 -3.94 0.97
CA ASN A 25 -28.76 -4.59 -0.32
C ASN A 25 -27.44 -4.65 -1.10
N PRO A 26 -26.41 -5.34 -0.60
CA PRO A 26 -25.06 -5.30 -1.16
C PRO A 26 -24.98 -5.83 -2.60
N GLU A 27 -25.76 -6.84 -2.95
CA GLU A 27 -25.77 -7.38 -4.32
C GLU A 27 -26.31 -6.35 -5.33
N ILE A 28 -27.40 -5.65 -4.99
CA ILE A 28 -27.97 -4.61 -5.86
C ILE A 28 -26.96 -3.45 -6.01
N PHE A 29 -26.38 -3.03 -4.88
CA PHE A 29 -25.42 -1.94 -4.88
C PHE A 29 -24.19 -2.24 -5.76
N TRP A 30 -23.58 -3.40 -5.58
CA TRP A 30 -22.40 -3.76 -6.37
C TRP A 30 -22.72 -4.11 -7.82
N ASN A 31 -23.94 -4.58 -8.11
CA ASN A 31 -24.45 -4.69 -9.49
C ASN A 31 -24.43 -3.32 -10.17
N ASP A 32 -25.03 -2.30 -9.53
CA ASP A 32 -25.14 -0.96 -10.11
C ASP A 32 -23.75 -0.30 -10.31
N VAL A 33 -22.83 -0.54 -9.37
CA VAL A 33 -21.43 -0.08 -9.53
C VAL A 33 -20.76 -0.78 -10.71
N ALA A 34 -20.90 -2.09 -10.83
CA ALA A 34 -20.27 -2.90 -11.87
C ALA A 34 -20.80 -2.58 -13.29
N GLU A 35 -22.06 -2.15 -13.40
CA GLU A 35 -22.65 -1.68 -14.69
C GLU A 35 -21.90 -0.48 -15.29
N SER A 36 -21.06 0.20 -14.52
CA SER A 36 -20.25 1.32 -15.00
C SER A 36 -19.06 0.90 -15.88
N PHE A 37 -18.76 -0.38 -15.98
CA PHE A 37 -17.59 -0.92 -16.68
C PHE A 37 -17.96 -1.68 -17.96
N ILE A 38 -16.97 -1.85 -18.83
CA ILE A 38 -17.09 -2.69 -20.01
C ILE A 38 -16.85 -4.16 -19.62
N TRP A 39 -17.81 -5.00 -19.95
CA TRP A 39 -17.75 -6.45 -19.80
C TRP A 39 -18.00 -7.11 -21.18
N LYS A 40 -17.22 -8.14 -21.48
CA LYS A 40 -17.50 -8.96 -22.68
C LYS A 40 -18.77 -9.78 -22.51
N ASN A 41 -18.94 -10.37 -21.33
CA ASN A 41 -20.18 -10.99 -20.87
C ASN A 41 -20.45 -10.53 -19.43
N LYS A 42 -21.71 -10.23 -19.13
CA LYS A 42 -22.13 -9.91 -17.77
C LYS A 42 -22.24 -11.18 -16.92
N TRP A 43 -22.32 -10.99 -15.65
CA TRP A 43 -22.41 -12.02 -14.61
C TRP A 43 -23.80 -12.67 -14.53
N SER A 44 -23.83 -13.92 -14.09
CA SER A 44 -25.05 -14.62 -13.69
C SER A 44 -25.43 -14.33 -12.24
N LYS A 45 -24.43 -14.09 -11.37
CA LYS A 45 -24.57 -13.68 -9.97
C LYS A 45 -23.53 -12.63 -9.60
N VAL A 46 -23.92 -11.66 -8.75
CA VAL A 46 -23.02 -10.61 -8.27
C VAL A 46 -22.00 -11.18 -7.32
N ILE A 47 -22.43 -12.04 -6.38
CA ILE A 47 -21.56 -12.66 -5.39
C ILE A 47 -21.99 -14.08 -5.05
N GLU A 48 -21.00 -14.94 -4.83
CA GLU A 48 -21.10 -16.22 -4.12
C GLU A 48 -20.00 -16.28 -3.08
N PHE A 49 -20.34 -16.55 -1.81
CA PHE A 49 -19.33 -16.62 -0.76
C PHE A 49 -19.67 -17.60 0.36
N ASP A 50 -18.60 -18.06 1.02
CA ASP A 50 -18.68 -18.88 2.23
C ASP A 50 -17.48 -18.54 3.13
N PHE A 51 -17.71 -17.86 4.25
CA PHE A 51 -16.67 -17.55 5.23
C PHE A 51 -16.13 -18.78 5.96
N SER A 52 -16.91 -19.85 6.07
CA SER A 52 -16.48 -21.09 6.75
C SER A 52 -15.41 -21.85 5.95
N LYS A 53 -15.43 -21.67 4.62
CA LYS A 53 -14.49 -22.25 3.65
C LYS A 53 -13.80 -21.17 2.83
N PRO A 54 -13.34 -20.05 3.38
CA PRO A 54 -13.08 -18.74 2.75
C PRO A 54 -13.06 -18.79 1.22
N SER A 55 -14.24 -18.80 0.62
CA SER A 55 -14.45 -18.86 -0.82
C SER A 55 -15.27 -17.65 -1.25
N PHE A 56 -14.74 -16.87 -2.19
CA PHE A 56 -15.35 -15.63 -2.65
C PHE A 56 -15.30 -15.59 -4.17
N LYS A 57 -16.46 -15.41 -4.81
CA LYS A 57 -16.56 -15.18 -6.26
C LYS A 57 -17.42 -13.95 -6.47
N TRP A 58 -16.87 -12.98 -7.18
CA TRP A 58 -17.57 -11.77 -7.55
C TRP A 58 -17.80 -11.71 -9.05
N PHE A 59 -19.02 -11.36 -9.44
CA PHE A 59 -19.44 -11.30 -10.85
C PHE A 59 -19.24 -12.64 -11.57
N THR A 60 -19.82 -13.69 -11.00
CA THR A 60 -19.71 -15.08 -11.49
C THR A 60 -20.09 -15.18 -12.97
N ASP A 61 -19.31 -15.91 -13.76
CA ASP A 61 -19.41 -16.10 -15.22
C ASP A 61 -19.12 -14.85 -16.06
N ALA A 62 -18.84 -13.69 -15.46
CA ALA A 62 -18.51 -12.51 -16.23
C ALA A 62 -17.17 -12.65 -16.95
N LYS A 63 -17.09 -12.04 -18.14
CA LYS A 63 -15.87 -12.01 -18.97
C LYS A 63 -15.46 -10.56 -19.21
N LEU A 64 -14.16 -10.29 -19.06
CA LEU A 64 -13.58 -8.97 -19.24
C LEU A 64 -12.09 -9.05 -19.56
N ASN A 65 -11.49 -7.91 -19.86
CA ASN A 65 -10.09 -7.66 -19.58
C ASN A 65 -9.99 -6.29 -18.88
N ILE A 66 -9.33 -6.22 -17.73
CA ILE A 66 -9.22 -4.99 -16.94
C ILE A 66 -8.57 -3.86 -17.76
N THR A 67 -7.66 -4.19 -18.70
CA THR A 67 -6.95 -3.19 -19.50
C THR A 67 -7.85 -2.47 -20.49
N GLU A 68 -8.94 -3.07 -20.94
CA GLU A 68 -9.91 -2.39 -21.80
C GLU A 68 -10.60 -1.24 -21.05
N ASN A 69 -10.84 -1.42 -19.76
CA ASN A 69 -11.36 -0.38 -18.88
C ASN A 69 -10.30 0.65 -18.44
N CYS A 70 -9.02 0.26 -18.39
CA CYS A 70 -7.91 1.18 -18.06
C CYS A 70 -7.46 2.02 -19.27
N LEU A 71 -7.57 1.49 -20.48
CA LEU A 71 -6.91 2.06 -21.67
C LEU A 71 -7.89 2.27 -22.84
N ASP A 72 -8.47 1.19 -23.37
CA ASP A 72 -9.17 1.20 -24.65
C ASP A 72 -10.33 2.21 -24.65
N ILE A 73 -11.17 2.21 -23.61
CA ILE A 73 -12.29 3.16 -23.46
C ILE A 73 -11.80 4.64 -23.45
N HIS A 74 -10.63 4.89 -22.89
CA HIS A 74 -10.07 6.23 -22.82
C HIS A 74 -9.38 6.64 -24.12
N VAL A 75 -8.82 5.67 -24.87
CA VAL A 75 -8.32 5.93 -26.23
C VAL A 75 -9.44 6.30 -27.17
N GLU A 76 -10.61 5.68 -27.05
CA GLU A 76 -11.80 6.04 -27.85
C GLU A 76 -12.35 7.41 -27.53
N THR A 77 -12.33 7.80 -26.24
CA THR A 77 -12.98 9.04 -25.78
C THR A 77 -12.03 10.23 -25.66
N HIS A 78 -10.82 10.02 -25.18
CA HIS A 78 -9.84 11.07 -24.86
C HIS A 78 -8.39 10.64 -25.17
N PRO A 79 -8.05 10.25 -26.42
CA PRO A 79 -6.78 9.65 -26.80
C PRO A 79 -5.54 10.47 -26.41
N ASN A 80 -5.67 11.80 -26.48
CA ASN A 80 -4.55 12.72 -26.24
C ASN A 80 -4.45 13.21 -24.77
N LYS A 81 -5.38 12.78 -23.89
CA LYS A 81 -5.29 13.08 -22.46
C LYS A 81 -4.05 12.37 -21.89
N THR A 82 -3.29 13.07 -21.08
CA THR A 82 -2.15 12.49 -20.36
C THR A 82 -2.67 11.43 -19.38
N ALA A 83 -2.20 10.20 -19.53
CA ALA A 83 -2.44 9.09 -18.60
C ALA A 83 -1.38 9.08 -17.49
N ILE A 84 -0.10 9.17 -17.85
CA ILE A 84 1.02 9.16 -16.93
C ILE A 84 1.91 10.39 -17.14
N ILE A 85 2.20 11.09 -16.05
CA ILE A 85 3.31 12.02 -15.98
C ILE A 85 4.44 11.29 -15.25
N PHE A 86 5.59 11.16 -15.89
CA PHE A 86 6.79 10.60 -15.28
C PHE A 86 7.78 11.71 -14.95
N GLU A 87 8.09 11.84 -13.67
CA GLU A 87 9.11 12.74 -13.16
C GLU A 87 10.36 11.92 -12.81
N PRO A 88 11.50 12.15 -13.47
CA PRO A 88 12.74 11.42 -13.21
C PRO A 88 13.38 11.83 -11.87
N ASN A 89 14.30 10.99 -11.38
CA ASN A 89 15.07 11.25 -10.17
C ASN A 89 15.83 12.58 -10.22
N ASP A 90 16.54 12.84 -11.32
CA ASP A 90 17.25 14.11 -11.55
C ASP A 90 16.27 15.17 -12.06
N PRO A 91 16.04 16.27 -11.31
CA PRO A 91 15.11 17.32 -11.71
C PRO A 91 15.49 18.06 -13.00
N ASN A 92 16.77 17.95 -13.45
CA ASN A 92 17.24 18.55 -14.70
C ASN A 92 16.95 17.68 -15.93
N GLN A 93 16.55 16.41 -15.73
CA GLN A 93 16.12 15.57 -16.84
C GLN A 93 14.69 15.92 -17.25
N PRO A 94 14.36 15.80 -18.56
CA PRO A 94 13.01 16.08 -19.04
C PRO A 94 12.02 15.05 -18.52
N ALA A 95 10.89 15.53 -18.04
CA ALA A 95 9.73 14.68 -17.72
C ALA A 95 9.13 14.08 -18.98
N GLN A 96 8.38 12.98 -18.81
CA GLN A 96 7.60 12.40 -19.88
C GLN A 96 6.11 12.57 -19.59
N HIS A 97 5.36 13.01 -20.60
CA HIS A 97 3.89 13.06 -20.58
C HIS A 97 3.38 12.01 -21.56
N ILE A 98 2.87 10.91 -21.04
CA ILE A 98 2.41 9.77 -21.84
C ILE A 98 0.89 9.84 -21.95
N SER A 99 0.37 10.03 -23.16
CA SER A 99 -1.07 10.05 -23.41
C SER A 99 -1.68 8.65 -23.29
N TYR A 100 -3.02 8.56 -23.16
CA TYR A 100 -3.73 7.29 -23.17
C TYR A 100 -3.46 6.51 -24.45
N LYS A 101 -3.46 7.17 -25.61
CA LYS A 101 -3.11 6.56 -26.91
C LYS A 101 -1.70 5.99 -26.91
N GLU A 102 -0.74 6.76 -26.40
CA GLU A 102 0.66 6.31 -26.35
C GLU A 102 0.86 5.19 -25.34
N LEU A 103 0.24 5.28 -24.16
CA LEU A 103 0.29 4.21 -23.15
C LEU A 103 -0.31 2.91 -23.71
N HIS A 104 -1.46 2.98 -24.34
CA HIS A 104 -2.11 1.84 -25.01
C HIS A 104 -1.18 1.20 -26.04
N SER A 105 -0.60 2.00 -26.94
CA SER A 105 0.34 1.53 -27.97
C SER A 105 1.56 0.82 -27.34
N ARG A 106 2.18 1.43 -26.30
CA ARG A 106 3.32 0.83 -25.58
C ARG A 106 2.93 -0.48 -24.87
N VAL A 107 1.73 -0.55 -24.28
CA VAL A 107 1.22 -1.76 -23.63
C VAL A 107 0.97 -2.85 -24.66
N CYS A 108 0.34 -2.55 -25.79
CA CYS A 108 0.11 -3.51 -26.88
C CYS A 108 1.43 -4.05 -27.46
N LYS A 109 2.42 -3.17 -27.71
CA LYS A 109 3.77 -3.60 -28.13
C LYS A 109 4.38 -4.58 -27.12
N PHE A 110 4.37 -4.22 -25.84
CA PHE A 110 4.96 -5.10 -24.83
C PHE A 110 4.16 -6.40 -24.64
N SER A 111 2.85 -6.39 -24.87
CA SER A 111 2.03 -7.61 -24.94
C SER A 111 2.50 -8.55 -26.05
N ASN A 112 2.83 -8.01 -27.23
CA ASN A 112 3.42 -8.79 -28.32
C ASN A 112 4.81 -9.34 -27.95
N VAL A 113 5.64 -8.55 -27.23
CA VAL A 113 6.92 -9.04 -26.70
C VAL A 113 6.72 -10.23 -25.77
N LEU A 114 5.77 -10.15 -24.83
CA LEU A 114 5.45 -11.26 -23.94
C LEU A 114 5.00 -12.49 -24.70
N LYS A 115 4.12 -12.33 -25.69
CA LYS A 115 3.63 -13.42 -26.54
C LYS A 115 4.76 -14.09 -27.33
N ASN A 116 5.68 -13.30 -27.92
CA ASN A 116 6.84 -13.80 -28.67
C ASN A 116 7.86 -14.53 -27.76
N ASN A 117 7.80 -14.30 -26.45
CA ASN A 117 8.55 -15.03 -25.43
C ASN A 117 7.75 -16.18 -24.81
N ASN A 118 6.73 -16.69 -25.51
CA ASN A 118 5.91 -17.85 -25.12
C ASN A 118 5.14 -17.68 -23.79
N ILE A 119 4.85 -16.46 -23.39
CA ILE A 119 3.99 -16.18 -22.25
C ILE A 119 2.53 -16.41 -22.63
N GLN A 120 1.82 -17.15 -21.79
CA GLN A 120 0.42 -17.53 -21.99
C GLN A 120 -0.42 -17.08 -20.80
N LYS A 121 -1.74 -17.08 -20.99
CA LYS A 121 -2.71 -16.86 -19.92
C LYS A 121 -2.41 -17.76 -18.71
N GLY A 122 -2.36 -17.18 -17.52
CA GLY A 122 -2.06 -17.86 -16.26
C GLY A 122 -0.57 -18.06 -15.95
N ASP A 123 0.35 -17.73 -16.86
CA ASP A 123 1.78 -17.72 -16.56
C ASP A 123 2.12 -16.58 -15.58
N ARG A 124 3.10 -16.79 -14.70
CA ARG A 124 3.53 -15.78 -13.73
C ARG A 124 4.80 -15.11 -14.22
N ILE A 125 4.80 -13.77 -14.11
CA ILE A 125 5.91 -12.92 -14.48
C ILE A 125 6.36 -12.13 -13.24
N CYS A 126 7.63 -12.27 -12.86
CA CYS A 126 8.22 -11.42 -11.83
C CYS A 126 8.66 -10.08 -12.44
N ILE A 127 8.23 -8.99 -11.83
CA ILE A 127 8.61 -7.64 -12.26
C ILE A 127 9.46 -7.00 -11.15
N TYR A 128 10.74 -6.75 -11.45
CA TYR A 128 11.72 -6.14 -10.54
C TYR A 128 12.31 -4.90 -11.22
N LEU A 129 11.47 -3.87 -11.37
CA LEU A 129 11.78 -2.60 -12.06
C LEU A 129 11.69 -1.42 -11.10
N PRO A 130 12.46 -0.34 -11.31
CA PRO A 130 12.27 0.91 -10.58
C PRO A 130 10.96 1.59 -10.96
N MET A 131 10.64 2.71 -10.29
CA MET A 131 9.43 3.51 -10.54
C MET A 131 9.54 4.31 -11.85
N VAL A 132 9.57 3.60 -12.97
CA VAL A 132 9.60 4.14 -14.34
C VAL A 132 8.33 3.75 -15.11
N PRO A 133 7.98 4.44 -16.21
CA PRO A 133 6.78 4.11 -16.98
C PRO A 133 6.71 2.65 -17.44
N GLU A 134 7.84 2.04 -17.73
CA GLU A 134 7.96 0.65 -18.15
C GLU A 134 7.44 -0.33 -17.09
N LEU A 135 7.47 0.03 -15.80
CA LEU A 135 6.87 -0.77 -14.74
C LEU A 135 5.34 -0.81 -14.87
N ALA A 136 4.69 0.33 -15.09
CA ALA A 136 3.25 0.36 -15.32
C ALA A 136 2.85 -0.32 -16.64
N ILE A 137 3.65 -0.15 -17.71
CA ILE A 137 3.48 -0.83 -18.99
C ILE A 137 3.58 -2.34 -18.83
N ALA A 138 4.57 -2.84 -18.07
CA ALA A 138 4.74 -4.27 -17.79
C ALA A 138 3.54 -4.86 -17.05
N VAL A 139 3.05 -4.17 -16.00
CA VAL A 139 1.87 -4.57 -15.23
C VAL A 139 0.64 -4.69 -16.13
N LEU A 140 0.37 -3.65 -16.94
CA LEU A 140 -0.78 -3.61 -17.85
C LEU A 140 -0.65 -4.63 -19.00
N ALA A 141 0.55 -4.83 -19.54
CA ALA A 141 0.78 -5.82 -20.58
C ALA A 141 0.58 -7.25 -20.08
N CYS A 142 1.04 -7.58 -18.85
CA CYS A 142 0.73 -8.85 -18.21
C CYS A 142 -0.80 -9.06 -18.10
N ALA A 143 -1.52 -8.06 -17.61
CA ALA A 143 -2.97 -8.11 -17.52
C ALA A 143 -3.64 -8.26 -18.90
N ARG A 144 -3.10 -7.60 -19.93
CA ARG A 144 -3.65 -7.65 -21.29
C ARG A 144 -3.51 -9.02 -21.95
N VAL A 145 -2.41 -9.72 -21.71
CA VAL A 145 -2.18 -11.09 -22.20
C VAL A 145 -2.74 -12.18 -21.30
N GLY A 146 -3.34 -11.82 -20.16
CA GLY A 146 -3.86 -12.74 -19.17
C GLY A 146 -2.79 -13.42 -18.31
N ALA A 147 -1.55 -12.91 -18.30
CA ALA A 147 -0.50 -13.37 -17.40
C ALA A 147 -0.65 -12.74 -16.01
N ILE A 148 -0.22 -13.47 -14.99
CA ILE A 148 -0.29 -13.05 -13.59
C ILE A 148 1.01 -12.31 -13.25
N HIS A 149 0.93 -11.01 -12.98
CA HIS A 149 2.13 -10.28 -12.57
C HIS A 149 2.41 -10.42 -11.07
N SER A 150 3.68 -10.49 -10.73
CA SER A 150 4.19 -10.47 -9.36
C SER A 150 5.26 -9.40 -9.27
N VAL A 151 4.86 -8.19 -8.86
CA VAL A 151 5.80 -7.08 -8.71
C VAL A 151 6.55 -7.23 -7.40
N VAL A 152 7.87 -7.17 -7.48
CA VAL A 152 8.78 -7.19 -6.34
C VAL A 152 9.46 -5.83 -6.24
N PHE A 153 9.38 -5.20 -5.08
CA PHE A 153 9.99 -3.89 -4.85
C PHE A 153 11.48 -3.91 -5.17
N ALA A 154 11.92 -3.02 -6.07
CA ALA A 154 13.29 -2.96 -6.61
C ALA A 154 14.39 -2.60 -5.57
N GLY A 155 14.02 -2.58 -4.32
CA GLY A 155 14.92 -2.43 -3.19
C GLY A 155 15.15 -3.72 -2.41
N PHE A 156 14.51 -4.84 -2.74
CA PHE A 156 14.71 -6.12 -2.02
C PHE A 156 16.04 -6.79 -2.41
N SER A 157 16.53 -7.66 -1.51
CA SER A 157 17.75 -8.45 -1.73
C SER A 157 17.51 -9.59 -2.74
N SER A 158 18.61 -10.17 -3.23
CA SER A 158 18.57 -11.35 -4.11
C SER A 158 17.83 -12.53 -3.48
N SER A 159 18.03 -12.80 -2.19
CA SER A 159 17.34 -13.87 -1.48
C SER A 159 15.83 -13.63 -1.35
N ALA A 160 15.42 -12.38 -1.10
CA ALA A 160 14.01 -12.02 -1.06
C ALA A 160 13.36 -12.11 -2.45
N LEU A 161 14.11 -11.82 -3.50
CA LEU A 161 13.66 -11.91 -4.89
C LEU A 161 13.53 -13.39 -5.33
N SER A 162 14.57 -14.22 -5.11
CA SER A 162 14.56 -15.64 -5.49
C SER A 162 13.45 -16.41 -4.78
N ALA A 163 13.20 -16.13 -3.50
CA ALA A 163 12.10 -16.74 -2.75
C ALA A 163 10.73 -16.49 -3.40
N ARG A 164 10.48 -15.29 -3.93
CA ARG A 164 9.21 -14.92 -4.59
C ARG A 164 9.10 -15.49 -5.99
N ILE A 165 10.19 -15.49 -6.75
CA ILE A 165 10.26 -16.12 -8.09
C ILE A 165 9.93 -17.60 -7.98
N ASN A 166 10.55 -18.31 -7.03
CA ASN A 166 10.33 -19.75 -6.83
C ASN A 166 8.93 -20.05 -6.29
N ASP A 167 8.44 -19.32 -5.29
CA ASP A 167 7.10 -19.54 -4.72
C ASP A 167 6.00 -19.36 -5.77
N ALA A 168 6.08 -18.32 -6.62
CA ALA A 168 5.15 -18.12 -7.71
C ALA A 168 5.48 -18.97 -8.96
N SER A 169 6.63 -19.64 -9.02
CA SER A 169 7.12 -20.33 -10.21
C SER A 169 7.09 -19.44 -11.45
N CYS A 170 7.72 -18.27 -11.38
CA CYS A 170 7.71 -17.28 -12.45
C CYS A 170 8.51 -17.77 -13.66
N LYS A 171 7.92 -17.72 -14.86
CA LYS A 171 8.58 -18.10 -16.13
C LYS A 171 9.50 -17.03 -16.67
N MET A 172 9.23 -15.78 -16.36
CA MET A 172 9.97 -14.62 -16.87
C MET A 172 10.26 -13.64 -15.74
N VAL A 173 11.40 -12.95 -15.85
CA VAL A 173 11.76 -11.81 -15.01
C VAL A 173 11.92 -10.58 -15.88
N LEU A 174 11.26 -9.48 -15.50
CA LEU A 174 11.46 -8.15 -16.08
C LEU A 174 12.26 -7.31 -15.10
N THR A 175 13.39 -6.77 -15.53
CA THR A 175 14.29 -5.98 -14.68
C THR A 175 14.93 -4.84 -15.47
N SER A 176 15.83 -4.09 -14.83
CA SER A 176 16.67 -3.10 -15.49
C SER A 176 18.14 -3.29 -15.15
N ASP A 177 19.02 -2.69 -15.93
CA ASP A 177 20.45 -2.65 -15.63
C ASP A 177 20.70 -1.99 -14.27
N GLY A 178 19.89 -0.99 -13.89
CA GLY A 178 19.95 -0.35 -12.59
C GLY A 178 18.84 0.66 -12.38
N SER A 179 18.92 1.39 -11.27
CA SER A 179 17.99 2.46 -10.90
C SER A 179 18.71 3.66 -10.30
N PHE A 180 18.07 4.82 -10.35
CA PHE A 180 18.51 6.01 -9.64
C PHE A 180 17.77 6.12 -8.30
N ARG A 181 18.52 6.52 -7.25
CA ARG A 181 17.92 6.79 -5.92
C ARG A 181 18.66 7.96 -5.26
N GLY A 182 18.14 9.16 -5.43
CA GLY A 182 18.84 10.38 -5.06
C GLY A 182 20.15 10.51 -5.84
N ASN A 183 21.25 10.66 -5.14
CA ASN A 183 22.60 10.74 -5.73
C ASN A 183 23.30 9.38 -5.95
N LYS A 184 22.57 8.27 -5.74
CA LYS A 184 23.11 6.91 -5.88
C LYS A 184 22.48 6.18 -7.06
N THR A 185 23.26 5.30 -7.67
CA THR A 185 22.78 4.26 -8.57
C THR A 185 22.76 2.91 -7.86
N ILE A 186 21.77 2.09 -8.17
CA ILE A 186 21.65 0.72 -7.64
C ILE A 186 21.71 -0.22 -8.84
N ASN A 187 22.62 -1.18 -8.82
CA ASN A 187 22.74 -2.19 -9.87
C ASN A 187 21.70 -3.29 -9.64
N LEU A 188 20.53 -3.17 -10.29
CA LEU A 188 19.45 -4.14 -10.16
C LEU A 188 19.75 -5.45 -10.86
N LYS A 189 20.46 -5.39 -11.99
CA LYS A 189 20.83 -6.59 -12.76
C LYS A 189 21.69 -7.55 -11.94
N SER A 190 22.66 -7.06 -11.19
CA SER A 190 23.50 -7.91 -10.34
C SER A 190 22.70 -8.61 -9.23
N ILE A 191 21.65 -7.95 -8.70
CA ILE A 191 20.74 -8.56 -7.71
C ILE A 191 19.92 -9.69 -8.34
N VAL A 192 19.43 -9.46 -9.58
CA VAL A 192 18.68 -10.48 -10.34
C VAL A 192 19.60 -11.66 -10.70
N ASP A 193 20.82 -11.40 -11.16
CA ASP A 193 21.79 -12.48 -11.49
C ASP A 193 22.08 -13.37 -10.29
N GLU A 194 22.25 -12.77 -9.11
CA GLU A 194 22.44 -13.53 -7.89
C GLU A 194 21.17 -14.32 -7.49
N ALA A 195 19.98 -13.72 -7.60
CA ALA A 195 18.73 -14.38 -7.30
C ALA A 195 18.45 -15.58 -8.22
N LEU A 196 18.79 -15.46 -9.50
CA LEU A 196 18.53 -16.48 -10.52
C LEU A 196 19.41 -17.73 -10.36
N LYS A 197 20.53 -17.67 -9.61
CA LYS A 197 21.31 -18.88 -9.29
C LYS A 197 20.50 -19.94 -8.54
N ASP A 198 19.51 -19.51 -7.77
CA ASP A 198 18.63 -20.35 -6.98
C ASP A 198 17.26 -20.59 -7.66
N CYS A 199 17.06 -20.15 -8.92
CA CYS A 199 15.78 -20.23 -9.63
C CYS A 199 15.91 -21.09 -10.89
N ASN A 200 15.15 -22.21 -10.93
CA ASN A 200 15.13 -23.12 -12.09
C ASN A 200 13.86 -22.96 -12.97
N CYS A 201 12.95 -22.05 -12.62
CA CYS A 201 11.67 -21.87 -13.30
C CYS A 201 11.67 -20.76 -14.34
N VAL A 202 12.76 -19.96 -14.43
CA VAL A 202 12.83 -18.78 -15.29
C VAL A 202 13.40 -19.13 -16.65
N ASP A 203 12.58 -18.99 -17.68
CA ASP A 203 12.95 -19.28 -19.08
C ASP A 203 13.67 -18.10 -19.74
N SER A 204 13.30 -16.85 -19.38
CA SER A 204 13.84 -15.65 -20.01
C SER A 204 13.83 -14.43 -19.08
N VAL A 205 14.74 -13.50 -19.36
CA VAL A 205 14.85 -12.21 -18.65
C VAL A 205 14.82 -11.07 -19.68
N ILE A 206 14.00 -10.05 -19.45
CA ILE A 206 14.00 -8.82 -20.25
C ILE A 206 14.56 -7.68 -19.39
N VAL A 207 15.56 -6.99 -19.91
CA VAL A 207 16.36 -5.97 -19.20
C VAL A 207 16.13 -4.60 -19.82
N LEU A 208 15.63 -3.65 -19.03
CA LEU A 208 15.55 -2.25 -19.41
C LEU A 208 16.92 -1.57 -19.23
N ASN A 209 17.41 -0.91 -20.25
CA ASN A 209 18.61 -0.07 -20.17
C ASN A 209 18.24 1.30 -19.55
N ARG A 210 18.31 1.42 -18.23
CA ARG A 210 17.90 2.64 -17.49
C ARG A 210 19.07 3.56 -17.15
N ILE A 211 20.21 2.99 -16.72
CA ILE A 211 21.35 3.75 -16.24
C ILE A 211 22.56 3.72 -17.20
N ASN A 212 22.42 3.03 -18.32
CA ASN A 212 23.49 2.81 -19.30
C ASN A 212 24.77 2.25 -18.67
N SER A 213 24.61 1.18 -17.88
CA SER A 213 25.72 0.58 -17.12
C SER A 213 26.75 -0.16 -17.97
N GLY A 214 26.50 -0.35 -19.27
CA GLY A 214 27.41 -1.04 -20.20
C GLY A 214 27.53 -2.54 -19.95
N ILE A 215 26.55 -3.16 -19.26
CA ILE A 215 26.53 -4.61 -19.01
C ILE A 215 26.35 -5.41 -20.30
N THR A 216 26.89 -6.62 -20.29
CA THR A 216 26.62 -7.63 -21.34
C THR A 216 25.56 -8.59 -20.84
N LEU A 217 24.56 -8.87 -21.68
CA LEU A 217 23.50 -9.79 -21.37
C LEU A 217 23.93 -11.25 -21.56
N ASN A 218 23.38 -12.14 -20.73
CA ASN A 218 23.53 -13.59 -20.90
C ASN A 218 22.67 -14.10 -22.06
N HIS A 219 22.87 -15.33 -22.46
CA HIS A 219 22.25 -15.94 -23.65
C HIS A 219 20.70 -15.99 -23.62
N ASN A 220 20.07 -16.10 -22.44
CA ASN A 220 18.61 -16.09 -22.25
C ASN A 220 18.03 -14.73 -21.87
N GLU A 221 18.82 -13.68 -21.97
CA GLU A 221 18.47 -12.32 -21.65
C GLU A 221 18.37 -11.45 -22.89
N LYS A 222 17.47 -10.48 -22.86
CA LYS A 222 17.18 -9.61 -24.00
C LYS A 222 16.99 -8.17 -23.54
N TRP A 223 17.40 -7.23 -24.39
CA TRP A 223 17.14 -5.81 -24.14
C TRP A 223 15.68 -5.46 -24.41
N TRP A 224 15.06 -4.72 -23.50
CA TRP A 224 13.68 -4.25 -23.60
C TRP A 224 13.40 -3.54 -24.93
N ASN A 225 14.23 -2.57 -25.31
CA ASN A 225 14.04 -1.77 -26.51
C ASN A 225 14.22 -2.61 -27.79
N GLU A 226 15.20 -3.51 -27.81
CA GLU A 226 15.41 -4.39 -28.96
C GLU A 226 14.24 -5.35 -29.20
N GLU A 227 13.58 -5.80 -28.14
CA GLU A 227 12.38 -6.62 -28.28
C GLU A 227 11.18 -5.79 -28.75
N LEU A 228 11.05 -4.53 -28.31
CA LEU A 228 10.00 -3.62 -28.79
C LEU A 228 10.13 -3.27 -30.28
N ASP A 229 11.37 -3.18 -30.79
CA ASP A 229 11.63 -2.86 -32.21
C ASP A 229 11.21 -3.99 -33.16
N LYS A 230 10.99 -5.21 -32.66
CA LYS A 230 10.61 -6.40 -33.43
C LYS A 230 9.09 -6.58 -33.56
N VAL A 231 8.29 -5.75 -32.90
CA VAL A 231 6.83 -5.95 -32.80
C VAL A 231 6.07 -4.68 -33.15
N ASP A 232 4.83 -4.86 -33.64
CA ASP A 232 3.86 -3.79 -33.80
C ASP A 232 3.04 -3.55 -32.51
N ASP A 233 2.16 -2.56 -32.53
CA ASP A 233 1.29 -2.17 -31.40
C ASP A 233 -0.15 -2.67 -31.56
N ASN A 234 -0.39 -3.68 -32.39
CA ASN A 234 -1.69 -4.30 -32.53
C ASN A 234 -1.78 -5.56 -31.67
N TYR A 235 -2.52 -5.50 -30.58
CA TYR A 235 -2.76 -6.63 -29.68
C TYR A 235 -4.17 -6.60 -29.09
N SER A 236 -4.97 -7.62 -29.39
CA SER A 236 -6.30 -7.79 -28.78
C SER A 236 -6.18 -8.33 -27.36
N ALA A 237 -6.88 -7.71 -26.41
CA ALA A 237 -6.86 -8.14 -25.03
C ALA A 237 -7.43 -9.56 -24.86
N GLU A 238 -6.76 -10.38 -24.04
CA GLU A 238 -7.20 -11.74 -23.72
C GLU A 238 -8.52 -11.70 -22.95
N ILE A 239 -9.42 -12.63 -23.24
CA ILE A 239 -10.69 -12.73 -22.51
C ILE A 239 -10.45 -13.47 -21.18
N MET A 240 -10.68 -12.76 -20.07
CA MET A 240 -10.51 -13.27 -18.73
C MET A 240 -11.85 -13.54 -18.06
N ASP A 241 -11.91 -14.56 -17.20
CA ASP A 241 -12.97 -14.67 -16.22
C ASP A 241 -12.82 -13.60 -15.14
N SER A 242 -13.95 -13.16 -14.55
CA SER A 242 -13.94 -12.25 -13.41
C SER A 242 -13.04 -12.75 -12.27
N GLU A 243 -13.01 -14.06 -12.05
CA GLU A 243 -12.22 -14.72 -10.99
C GLU A 243 -10.84 -15.18 -11.43
N ASP A 244 -10.44 -15.00 -12.70
CA ASP A 244 -9.07 -15.26 -13.11
C ASP A 244 -8.10 -14.39 -12.31
N PRO A 245 -6.99 -14.97 -11.78
CA PRO A 245 -5.98 -14.21 -11.05
C PRO A 245 -5.36 -13.10 -11.91
N LEU A 246 -5.30 -11.90 -11.35
CA LEU A 246 -4.68 -10.73 -11.96
C LEU A 246 -3.23 -10.59 -11.52
N PHE A 247 -2.99 -10.70 -10.22
CA PHE A 247 -1.65 -10.60 -9.66
C PHE A 247 -1.48 -11.38 -8.35
N ILE A 248 -0.20 -11.62 -8.03
CA ILE A 248 0.27 -12.14 -6.74
C ILE A 248 1.15 -11.07 -6.11
N LEU A 249 0.77 -10.57 -4.94
CA LEU A 249 1.58 -9.59 -4.22
C LEU A 249 1.99 -10.12 -2.85
N TYR A 250 3.30 -10.14 -2.61
CA TYR A 250 3.87 -10.72 -1.40
C TYR A 250 3.90 -9.75 -0.24
N THR A 251 3.36 -10.20 0.89
CA THR A 251 3.44 -9.50 2.18
C THR A 251 4.37 -10.24 3.14
N SER A 252 4.94 -9.51 4.12
CA SER A 252 5.71 -10.12 5.20
C SER A 252 4.80 -10.94 6.10
N GLY A 253 5.11 -12.22 6.27
CA GLY A 253 4.41 -13.08 7.22
C GLY A 253 4.99 -12.97 8.64
N SER A 254 4.14 -13.12 9.66
CA SER A 254 4.59 -13.25 11.06
C SER A 254 5.51 -14.44 11.29
N THR A 255 5.40 -15.49 10.47
CA THR A 255 6.21 -16.72 10.50
C THR A 255 7.51 -16.66 9.69
N GLY A 256 7.83 -15.52 9.06
CA GLY A 256 9.02 -15.34 8.23
C GLY A 256 8.85 -15.72 6.75
N LYS A 257 8.01 -16.70 6.39
CA LYS A 257 7.72 -17.01 4.98
C LYS A 257 6.75 -15.97 4.39
N PRO A 258 7.07 -15.31 3.26
CA PRO A 258 6.17 -14.36 2.61
C PRO A 258 4.83 -14.99 2.23
N LYS A 259 3.76 -14.21 2.23
CA LYS A 259 2.41 -14.60 1.80
C LYS A 259 2.13 -13.97 0.44
N GLY A 260 1.98 -14.75 -0.61
CA GLY A 260 1.58 -14.29 -1.94
C GLY A 260 0.06 -14.10 -2.00
N MET A 261 -0.43 -12.89 -1.78
CA MET A 261 -1.87 -12.59 -1.84
C MET A 261 -2.33 -12.56 -3.29
N VAL A 262 -3.37 -13.34 -3.60
CA VAL A 262 -3.93 -13.45 -4.95
C VAL A 262 -5.17 -12.58 -5.08
N HIS A 263 -5.17 -11.67 -6.07
CA HIS A 263 -6.34 -10.87 -6.43
C HIS A 263 -6.87 -11.27 -7.81
N SER A 264 -8.20 -11.30 -7.94
CA SER A 264 -8.89 -11.60 -9.19
C SER A 264 -9.15 -10.32 -10.00
N SER A 265 -9.49 -10.50 -11.29
CA SER A 265 -9.62 -9.39 -12.24
C SER A 265 -10.87 -8.52 -12.01
N GLY A 266 -12.06 -9.12 -11.98
CA GLY A 266 -13.33 -8.37 -12.01
C GLY A 266 -13.63 -7.63 -10.72
N GLY A 267 -13.61 -8.33 -9.59
CA GLY A 267 -13.90 -7.71 -8.29
C GLY A 267 -12.90 -6.63 -7.91
N TYR A 268 -11.61 -6.88 -8.16
CA TYR A 268 -10.56 -5.89 -7.91
C TYR A 268 -10.73 -4.63 -8.78
N MET A 269 -11.07 -4.81 -10.07
CA MET A 269 -11.37 -3.70 -10.99
C MET A 269 -12.46 -2.79 -10.42
N VAL A 270 -13.60 -3.37 -10.09
CA VAL A 270 -14.78 -2.62 -9.62
C VAL A 270 -14.46 -1.85 -8.34
N TYR A 271 -13.83 -2.51 -7.35
CA TYR A 271 -13.59 -1.89 -6.05
C TYR A 271 -12.49 -0.83 -6.08
N SER A 272 -11.36 -1.10 -6.76
CA SER A 272 -10.25 -0.14 -6.83
C SER A 272 -10.64 1.15 -7.54
N ALA A 273 -11.42 1.05 -8.62
CA ALA A 273 -11.94 2.22 -9.30
C ALA A 273 -12.95 3.01 -8.46
N TYR A 274 -13.88 2.30 -7.81
CA TYR A 274 -14.93 2.92 -7.00
C TYR A 274 -14.35 3.63 -5.76
N SER A 275 -13.43 2.97 -5.05
CA SER A 275 -12.79 3.56 -3.87
C SER A 275 -11.91 4.75 -4.24
N PHE A 276 -11.14 4.68 -5.34
CA PHE A 276 -10.36 5.82 -5.82
C PHE A 276 -11.23 7.05 -6.06
N LYS A 277 -12.31 6.90 -6.81
CA LYS A 277 -13.22 8.00 -7.15
C LYS A 277 -13.82 8.65 -5.91
N ASN A 278 -14.30 7.85 -4.97
CA ASN A 278 -15.00 8.35 -3.80
C ASN A 278 -14.06 8.96 -2.76
N VAL A 279 -12.92 8.32 -2.47
CA VAL A 279 -12.01 8.80 -1.43
C VAL A 279 -11.34 10.11 -1.84
N PHE A 280 -10.83 10.18 -3.08
CA PHE A 280 -10.06 11.35 -3.54
C PHE A 280 -10.91 12.41 -4.24
N ASN A 281 -12.22 12.16 -4.42
CA ASN A 281 -13.12 13.07 -5.16
C ASN A 281 -12.50 13.57 -6.48
N TYR A 282 -11.85 12.64 -7.21
CA TYR A 282 -11.11 12.93 -8.42
C TYR A 282 -12.02 13.48 -9.52
N ASN A 283 -11.57 14.52 -10.23
CA ASN A 283 -12.24 15.10 -11.40
C ASN A 283 -11.34 15.03 -12.63
N ASP A 284 -11.93 15.01 -13.83
CA ASP A 284 -11.24 14.73 -15.10
C ASP A 284 -10.05 15.65 -15.44
N SER A 285 -10.03 16.88 -14.90
CA SER A 285 -8.93 17.82 -15.08
C SER A 285 -7.86 17.75 -14.00
N ASP A 286 -8.06 16.93 -12.98
CA ASP A 286 -7.14 16.86 -11.84
C ASP A 286 -5.90 16.02 -12.18
N ILE A 287 -4.80 16.35 -11.53
CA ILE A 287 -3.57 15.56 -11.53
C ILE A 287 -3.44 14.93 -10.15
N TYR A 288 -3.44 13.60 -10.16
CA TYR A 288 -3.32 12.78 -8.97
C TYR A 288 -1.87 12.28 -8.81
N TRP A 289 -1.33 12.38 -7.61
CA TRP A 289 -0.02 11.86 -7.27
C TRP A 289 -0.02 11.03 -6.01
N CYS A 290 0.33 9.75 -6.15
CA CYS A 290 0.64 8.85 -5.05
C CYS A 290 2.14 8.59 -5.02
N THR A 291 2.78 8.80 -3.87
CA THR A 291 4.25 8.65 -3.71
C THR A 291 4.68 7.23 -3.34
N ALA A 292 3.75 6.28 -3.30
CA ALA A 292 4.04 4.88 -3.06
C ALA A 292 4.80 4.24 -4.25
N ASP A 293 5.34 3.05 -4.03
CA ASP A 293 5.95 2.23 -5.07
C ASP A 293 4.94 1.18 -5.57
N ILE A 294 4.96 0.87 -6.88
CA ILE A 294 4.09 -0.16 -7.47
C ILE A 294 4.42 -1.57 -6.92
N GLY A 295 5.58 -1.79 -6.35
CA GLY A 295 5.92 -3.01 -5.61
C GLY A 295 5.08 -3.25 -4.34
N TRP A 296 4.20 -2.31 -3.98
CA TRP A 296 3.23 -2.42 -2.88
C TRP A 296 1.80 -2.34 -3.42
N ILE A 297 0.84 -2.84 -2.62
CA ILE A 297 -0.58 -2.80 -3.02
C ILE A 297 -1.07 -1.36 -3.29
N THR A 298 -0.53 -0.37 -2.58
CA THR A 298 -0.89 1.03 -2.79
C THR A 298 -0.54 1.48 -4.21
N GLY A 299 0.61 1.08 -4.73
CA GLY A 299 0.98 1.39 -6.10
C GLY A 299 0.11 0.66 -7.14
N HIS A 300 -0.21 -0.62 -6.91
CA HIS A 300 -1.14 -1.35 -7.78
C HIS A 300 -2.50 -0.66 -7.84
N SER A 301 -3.13 -0.45 -6.68
CA SER A 301 -4.50 0.04 -6.61
C SER A 301 -4.63 1.54 -6.88
N TYR A 302 -3.63 2.36 -6.48
CA TYR A 302 -3.76 3.82 -6.49
C TYR A 302 -2.61 4.57 -7.21
N ILE A 303 -1.80 3.87 -8.02
CA ILE A 303 -0.97 4.49 -9.06
C ILE A 303 -1.41 3.98 -10.44
N VAL A 304 -1.63 2.66 -10.56
CA VAL A 304 -1.95 2.02 -11.84
C VAL A 304 -3.46 1.88 -12.01
N TYR A 305 -4.09 0.90 -11.35
CA TYR A 305 -5.44 0.47 -11.71
C TYR A 305 -6.52 1.51 -11.35
N GLY A 306 -6.65 1.93 -10.11
CA GLY A 306 -7.70 2.87 -9.69
C GLY A 306 -7.71 4.17 -10.49
N PRO A 307 -6.57 4.88 -10.63
CA PRO A 307 -6.49 6.07 -11.46
C PRO A 307 -6.83 5.82 -12.93
N LEU A 308 -6.20 4.82 -13.57
CA LEU A 308 -6.39 4.57 -15.01
C LEU A 308 -7.80 4.09 -15.32
N LEU A 309 -8.43 3.27 -14.46
CA LEU A 309 -9.85 2.92 -14.58
C LEU A 309 -10.78 4.14 -14.56
N ASN A 310 -10.38 5.22 -13.89
CA ASN A 310 -11.12 6.47 -13.84
C ASN A 310 -10.73 7.48 -14.95
N GLY A 311 -9.88 7.09 -15.89
CA GLY A 311 -9.36 8.00 -16.91
C GLY A 311 -8.51 9.13 -16.35
N ALA A 312 -7.87 8.91 -15.19
CA ALA A 312 -7.12 9.93 -14.48
C ALA A 312 -5.73 10.17 -15.10
N THR A 313 -5.19 11.36 -14.83
CA THR A 313 -3.76 11.64 -14.99
C THR A 313 -3.07 11.29 -13.69
N THR A 314 -2.23 10.25 -13.68
CA THR A 314 -1.43 9.83 -12.53
C THR A 314 0.03 10.25 -12.70
N LEU A 315 0.66 10.70 -11.61
CA LEU A 315 2.07 11.07 -11.62
C LEU A 315 2.90 9.94 -11.00
N MET A 316 3.95 9.54 -11.69
CA MET A 316 4.97 8.59 -11.23
C MET A 316 6.29 9.31 -11.02
N PHE A 317 6.92 9.09 -9.89
CA PHE A 317 8.20 9.70 -9.50
C PHE A 317 9.24 8.62 -9.18
N GLU A 318 10.39 8.66 -9.84
CA GLU A 318 11.48 7.70 -9.63
C GLU A 318 12.34 8.03 -8.40
N GLY A 319 12.29 9.24 -7.89
CA GLY A 319 13.21 9.75 -6.88
C GLY A 319 12.82 9.50 -5.42
N VAL A 320 13.47 10.25 -4.56
CA VAL A 320 13.23 10.29 -3.11
C VAL A 320 12.90 11.73 -2.67
N PRO A 321 12.15 11.91 -1.56
CA PRO A 321 11.68 13.24 -1.13
C PRO A 321 12.81 14.20 -0.70
N SER A 322 14.02 13.68 -0.49
CA SER A 322 15.17 14.43 0.00
C SER A 322 16.21 14.77 -1.08
N TYR A 323 15.93 14.54 -2.36
CA TYR A 323 16.87 14.81 -3.45
C TYR A 323 16.24 15.67 -4.55
N PRO A 324 16.88 16.78 -4.96
CA PRO A 324 18.19 17.29 -4.51
C PRO A 324 18.15 17.90 -3.09
N ASP A 325 16.98 18.31 -2.62
CA ASP A 325 16.72 18.83 -1.27
C ASP A 325 15.34 18.41 -0.77
N PHE A 326 14.99 18.79 0.47
CA PHE A 326 13.72 18.43 1.11
C PHE A 326 12.49 19.19 0.56
N GLY A 327 12.66 20.05 -0.43
CA GLY A 327 11.61 20.71 -1.17
C GLY A 327 11.08 19.92 -2.37
N ARG A 328 11.71 18.78 -2.71
CA ARG A 328 11.44 18.05 -3.96
C ARG A 328 9.97 17.68 -4.17
N PHE A 329 9.27 17.24 -3.14
CA PHE A 329 7.84 16.92 -3.27
C PHE A 329 7.00 18.17 -3.58
N TRP A 330 7.34 19.27 -2.98
CA TRP A 330 6.62 20.55 -3.15
C TRP A 330 6.90 21.18 -4.51
N GLU A 331 8.14 21.05 -4.99
CA GLU A 331 8.51 21.41 -6.36
C GLU A 331 7.67 20.66 -7.39
N ILE A 332 7.53 19.33 -7.23
CA ILE A 332 6.72 18.49 -8.11
C ILE A 332 5.24 18.90 -8.04
N CYS A 333 4.70 19.17 -6.84
CA CYS A 333 3.34 19.65 -6.68
C CYS A 333 3.10 20.95 -7.42
N GLU A 334 4.00 21.93 -7.32
CA GLU A 334 3.92 23.19 -8.05
C GLU A 334 4.06 23.00 -9.56
N LYS A 335 5.11 22.27 -9.98
CA LYS A 335 5.48 22.03 -11.39
C LYS A 335 4.31 21.46 -12.19
N TYR A 336 3.62 20.47 -11.62
CA TYR A 336 2.52 19.77 -12.30
C TYR A 336 1.14 20.21 -11.86
N LYS A 337 1.04 21.19 -10.94
CA LYS A 337 -0.24 21.61 -10.36
C LYS A 337 -1.04 20.42 -9.80
N VAL A 338 -0.39 19.58 -9.00
CA VAL A 338 -0.99 18.41 -8.37
C VAL A 338 -2.23 18.83 -7.57
N ASN A 339 -3.31 18.05 -7.71
CA ASN A 339 -4.58 18.31 -7.02
C ASN A 339 -4.82 17.34 -5.85
N GLN A 340 -4.53 16.05 -6.02
CA GLN A 340 -4.59 15.05 -4.96
C GLN A 340 -3.18 14.54 -4.68
N PHE A 341 -2.75 14.66 -3.42
CA PHE A 341 -1.42 14.23 -2.98
C PHE A 341 -1.56 13.15 -1.90
N TYR A 342 -1.13 11.92 -2.20
CA TYR A 342 -1.29 10.74 -1.37
C TYR A 342 0.06 10.15 -1.00
N THR A 343 0.40 10.13 0.30
CA THR A 343 1.74 9.74 0.77
C THR A 343 1.69 9.00 2.12
N ALA A 344 2.84 8.51 2.57
CA ALA A 344 2.95 7.83 3.86
C ALA A 344 3.22 8.82 5.01
N PRO A 345 2.64 8.60 6.21
CA PRO A 345 2.96 9.40 7.42
C PRO A 345 4.46 9.47 7.74
N THR A 346 5.22 8.40 7.47
CA THR A 346 6.68 8.41 7.59
C THR A 346 7.34 9.48 6.72
N ALA A 347 6.88 9.69 5.48
CA ALA A 347 7.41 10.74 4.61
C ALA A 347 7.05 12.14 5.17
N ILE A 348 5.82 12.31 5.65
CA ILE A 348 5.36 13.57 6.26
C ILE A 348 6.23 13.89 7.48
N ARG A 349 6.41 12.93 8.42
CA ARG A 349 7.26 13.13 9.60
C ARG A 349 8.72 13.44 9.26
N ALA A 350 9.25 12.80 8.21
CA ALA A 350 10.61 13.07 7.76
C ALA A 350 10.75 14.51 7.23
N LEU A 351 9.81 14.98 6.42
CA LEU A 351 9.82 16.32 5.86
C LEU A 351 9.52 17.41 6.91
N ALA A 352 8.65 17.13 7.88
CA ALA A 352 8.29 18.05 8.96
C ALA A 352 9.47 18.43 9.90
N LYS A 353 10.55 17.64 9.91
CA LYS A 353 11.76 17.94 10.68
C LYS A 353 12.63 19.05 10.10
N HIS A 354 12.38 19.43 8.86
CA HIS A 354 13.17 20.42 8.14
C HIS A 354 12.49 21.79 8.11
N SER A 355 13.27 22.83 7.79
CA SER A 355 12.75 24.20 7.71
C SER A 355 11.55 24.29 6.78
N LEU A 356 10.53 25.06 7.19
CA LEU A 356 9.38 25.39 6.35
C LEU A 356 9.77 26.19 5.09
N ASP A 357 10.98 26.71 4.98
CA ASP A 357 11.48 27.36 3.78
C ASP A 357 11.42 26.42 2.58
N PHE A 358 11.65 25.10 2.80
CA PHE A 358 11.51 24.08 1.76
C PHE A 358 10.07 23.96 1.25
N VAL A 359 9.07 24.24 2.07
CA VAL A 359 7.65 24.24 1.71
C VAL A 359 7.26 25.58 1.11
N ASN A 360 7.60 26.69 1.80
CA ASN A 360 7.13 28.03 1.47
C ASN A 360 7.74 28.60 0.17
N LYS A 361 8.78 27.97 -0.35
CA LYS A 361 9.40 28.27 -1.65
C LYS A 361 8.46 27.98 -2.82
N TYR A 362 7.46 27.11 -2.65
CA TYR A 362 6.63 26.58 -3.73
C TYR A 362 5.14 26.95 -3.56
N ASP A 363 4.45 27.15 -4.68
CA ASP A 363 3.01 27.38 -4.72
C ASP A 363 2.24 26.05 -4.68
N LEU A 364 1.63 25.76 -3.53
CA LEU A 364 0.83 24.55 -3.31
C LEU A 364 -0.69 24.81 -3.46
N SER A 365 -1.09 25.94 -4.02
CA SER A 365 -2.50 26.34 -4.14
C SER A 365 -3.35 25.44 -5.04
N SER A 366 -2.71 24.61 -5.88
CA SER A 366 -3.38 23.60 -6.71
C SER A 366 -3.88 22.39 -5.91
N LEU A 367 -3.33 22.11 -4.72
CA LEU A 367 -3.75 20.99 -3.89
C LEU A 367 -5.20 21.14 -3.44
N LYS A 368 -5.98 20.08 -3.62
CA LYS A 368 -7.40 19.99 -3.26
C LYS A 368 -7.64 18.92 -2.18
N VAL A 369 -6.87 17.84 -2.20
CA VAL A 369 -7.00 16.72 -1.26
C VAL A 369 -5.61 16.23 -0.86
N LEU A 370 -5.43 16.00 0.43
CA LEU A 370 -4.27 15.33 1.00
C LEU A 370 -4.66 13.95 1.49
N GLY A 371 -3.81 12.95 1.29
CA GLY A 371 -4.09 11.60 1.75
C GLY A 371 -2.91 10.95 2.45
N THR A 372 -3.21 10.02 3.36
CA THR A 372 -2.22 9.24 4.09
C THR A 372 -2.51 7.74 4.03
N VAL A 373 -1.45 6.92 4.00
CA VAL A 373 -1.53 5.47 3.82
C VAL A 373 -0.37 4.72 4.45
N GLY A 374 -0.64 3.47 4.82
CA GLY A 374 0.37 2.47 5.16
C GLY A 374 0.63 2.30 6.65
N GLU A 375 0.36 3.31 7.44
CA GLU A 375 0.45 3.31 8.91
C GLU A 375 -0.48 4.37 9.50
N PRO A 376 -0.91 4.27 10.75
CA PRO A 376 -1.64 5.36 11.40
C PRO A 376 -0.81 6.64 11.44
N ILE A 377 -1.45 7.77 11.15
CA ILE A 377 -0.82 9.08 11.29
C ILE A 377 -1.04 9.62 12.71
N ASN A 378 0.04 10.06 13.37
CA ASN A 378 -0.07 10.73 14.67
C ASN A 378 -0.60 12.17 14.50
N GLU A 379 -1.13 12.71 15.60
CA GLU A 379 -1.79 14.02 15.59
C GLU A 379 -0.85 15.16 15.17
N GLU A 380 0.41 15.14 15.64
CA GLU A 380 1.41 16.15 15.28
C GLU A 380 1.67 16.20 13.77
N ALA A 381 1.90 15.04 13.15
CA ALA A 381 2.12 14.96 11.71
C ALA A 381 0.87 15.33 10.90
N TRP A 382 -0.32 14.94 11.39
CA TRP A 382 -1.59 15.31 10.77
C TRP A 382 -1.79 16.82 10.80
N ASN A 383 -1.57 17.47 11.96
CA ASN A 383 -1.68 18.91 12.12
C ASN A 383 -0.66 19.66 11.24
N TRP A 384 0.61 19.20 11.24
CA TRP A 384 1.63 19.79 10.39
C TRP A 384 1.24 19.71 8.90
N TYR A 385 0.72 18.58 8.46
CA TYR A 385 0.30 18.33 7.09
C TYR A 385 -0.90 19.22 6.70
N ASN A 386 -1.89 19.33 7.61
CA ASN A 386 -3.04 20.19 7.44
C ASN A 386 -2.68 21.68 7.36
N GLU A 387 -1.81 22.14 8.29
CA GLU A 387 -1.49 23.56 8.41
C GLU A 387 -0.51 24.05 7.36
N ASN A 388 0.56 23.29 7.13
CA ASN A 388 1.67 23.74 6.30
C ASN A 388 1.50 23.36 4.84
N ILE A 389 0.90 22.23 4.53
CA ILE A 389 0.70 21.76 3.15
C ILE A 389 -0.71 22.07 2.67
N GLY A 390 -1.72 21.64 3.41
CA GLY A 390 -3.13 21.84 3.08
C GLY A 390 -3.65 23.27 3.34
N LYS A 391 -2.88 24.08 4.07
CA LYS A 391 -3.26 25.46 4.47
C LYS A 391 -4.64 25.50 5.12
N LYS A 392 -5.05 24.44 5.83
CA LYS A 392 -6.39 24.25 6.45
C LYS A 392 -7.55 24.31 5.45
N LYS A 393 -7.27 24.11 4.15
CA LYS A 393 -8.27 24.17 3.07
C LYS A 393 -8.49 22.81 2.41
N CYS A 394 -7.47 21.93 2.45
CA CYS A 394 -7.55 20.60 1.85
C CYS A 394 -8.05 19.60 2.90
N PRO A 395 -9.13 18.84 2.63
CA PRO A 395 -9.46 17.68 3.45
C PRO A 395 -8.30 16.68 3.46
N ILE A 396 -8.07 16.05 4.63
CA ILE A 396 -7.12 14.96 4.76
C ILE A 396 -7.90 13.66 4.81
N VAL A 397 -7.63 12.75 3.89
CA VAL A 397 -8.15 11.39 3.86
C VAL A 397 -7.09 10.45 4.41
N ASP A 398 -7.28 9.99 5.65
CA ASP A 398 -6.46 8.96 6.28
C ASP A 398 -7.08 7.60 5.99
N THR A 399 -6.34 6.71 5.31
CA THR A 399 -6.91 5.49 4.74
C THR A 399 -6.42 4.26 5.47
N TRP A 400 -7.35 3.44 5.96
CA TRP A 400 -7.04 2.11 6.46
C TRP A 400 -7.46 1.04 5.47
N TRP A 401 -6.50 0.18 5.14
CA TRP A 401 -6.65 -1.00 4.30
C TRP A 401 -5.37 -1.82 4.28
N GLN A 402 -5.39 -2.97 3.61
CA GLN A 402 -4.30 -3.94 3.58
C GLN A 402 -4.09 -4.48 2.15
N THR A 403 -2.97 -5.16 1.92
CA THR A 403 -2.77 -5.93 0.67
C THR A 403 -3.90 -6.92 0.47
N GLU A 404 -4.32 -7.57 1.54
CA GLU A 404 -5.41 -8.54 1.59
C GLU A 404 -6.77 -7.96 1.19
N THR A 405 -6.97 -6.66 1.41
CA THR A 405 -8.25 -6.01 1.07
C THR A 405 -8.30 -5.50 -0.37
N GLY A 406 -7.15 -5.28 -1.00
CA GLY A 406 -7.05 -4.81 -2.38
C GLY A 406 -7.45 -3.35 -2.61
N GLY A 407 -8.14 -2.72 -1.68
CA GLY A 407 -8.56 -1.32 -1.74
C GLY A 407 -8.91 -0.76 -0.37
N ILE A 408 -9.17 0.55 -0.31
CA ILE A 408 -9.45 1.32 0.92
C ILE A 408 -10.76 0.85 1.53
N MET A 409 -10.73 0.54 2.83
CA MET A 409 -11.86 0.00 3.59
C MET A 409 -12.51 1.04 4.50
N ILE A 410 -11.69 1.83 5.19
CA ILE A 410 -12.15 2.87 6.11
C ILE A 410 -11.35 4.14 5.78
N SER A 411 -12.07 5.25 5.54
CA SER A 411 -11.47 6.57 5.25
C SER A 411 -12.53 7.66 5.30
N SER A 412 -12.14 8.89 5.57
CA SER A 412 -12.96 10.02 5.16
C SER A 412 -13.03 10.10 3.63
N LEU A 413 -14.11 10.69 3.12
CA LEU A 413 -14.29 10.96 1.69
C LEU A 413 -14.15 12.46 1.48
N ALA A 414 -13.20 12.84 0.65
CA ALA A 414 -12.87 14.25 0.44
C ALA A 414 -14.09 15.11 0.07
N ASN A 415 -14.34 16.16 0.86
CA ASN A 415 -15.48 17.08 0.73
C ASN A 415 -16.87 16.45 0.98
N VAL A 416 -16.94 15.25 1.54
CA VAL A 416 -18.18 14.53 1.84
C VAL A 416 -18.29 14.23 3.34
N THR A 417 -17.23 13.70 3.93
CA THR A 417 -17.12 13.44 5.38
C THR A 417 -15.87 14.10 5.94
N ASP A 418 -15.92 14.55 7.18
CA ASP A 418 -14.80 15.24 7.80
C ASP A 418 -13.67 14.27 8.16
N GLY A 419 -12.43 14.70 7.90
CA GLY A 419 -11.23 14.05 8.41
C GLY A 419 -11.02 14.44 9.89
N LYS A 420 -10.50 13.49 10.69
CA LYS A 420 -10.22 13.68 12.11
C LYS A 420 -8.81 13.20 12.41
N PRO A 421 -7.98 13.99 13.12
CA PRO A 421 -6.63 13.57 13.47
C PRO A 421 -6.60 12.18 14.08
N THR A 422 -5.71 11.30 13.61
CA THR A 422 -5.52 9.92 14.06
C THR A 422 -6.64 8.92 13.70
N PHE A 423 -7.71 9.35 13.05
CA PHE A 423 -8.85 8.49 12.69
C PHE A 423 -8.89 8.23 11.18
N ALA A 424 -9.07 6.98 10.80
CA ALA A 424 -9.46 6.61 9.44
C ALA A 424 -10.93 6.99 9.14
N THR A 425 -11.74 7.20 10.14
CA THR A 425 -13.11 7.72 10.17
C THR A 425 -14.20 6.74 9.72
N LYS A 426 -14.76 6.88 8.51
CA LYS A 426 -15.99 6.16 8.11
C LYS A 426 -15.69 4.95 7.21
N PRO A 427 -16.48 3.87 7.30
CA PRO A 427 -16.36 2.76 6.37
C PRO A 427 -16.74 3.16 4.95
N MET A 428 -16.07 2.57 3.96
CA MET A 428 -16.50 2.68 2.56
C MET A 428 -17.84 1.97 2.34
N MET A 429 -18.58 2.38 1.30
CA MET A 429 -19.82 1.71 0.91
C MET A 429 -19.59 0.20 0.70
N GLY A 430 -20.50 -0.61 1.23
CA GLY A 430 -20.43 -2.08 1.22
C GLY A 430 -19.50 -2.70 2.28
N ILE A 431 -18.75 -1.89 3.01
CA ILE A 431 -17.85 -2.38 4.08
C ILE A 431 -18.59 -2.36 5.41
N GLN A 432 -18.62 -3.51 6.10
CA GLN A 432 -19.33 -3.70 7.36
C GLN A 432 -18.35 -4.03 8.49
N PRO A 433 -17.66 -3.03 9.06
CA PRO A 433 -16.76 -3.25 10.18
C PRO A 433 -17.54 -3.55 11.44
N VAL A 434 -17.03 -4.48 12.24
CA VAL A 434 -17.53 -4.84 13.57
C VAL A 434 -16.39 -4.80 14.58
N LEU A 435 -16.73 -4.65 15.86
CA LEU A 435 -15.78 -4.74 16.95
C LEU A 435 -16.11 -5.92 17.86
N PHE A 436 -15.08 -6.65 18.27
CA PHE A 436 -15.19 -7.75 19.23
C PHE A 436 -14.57 -7.36 20.57
N ASP A 437 -15.23 -7.80 21.65
CA ASP A 437 -14.68 -7.71 22.99
C ASP A 437 -13.58 -8.77 23.24
N GLU A 438 -13.04 -8.81 24.48
CA GLU A 438 -11.99 -9.76 24.88
C GLU A 438 -12.45 -11.22 24.85
N ASN A 439 -13.77 -11.46 24.92
CA ASN A 439 -14.36 -12.79 24.88
C ASN A 439 -14.73 -13.22 23.44
N GLY A 440 -14.49 -12.36 22.46
CA GLY A 440 -14.83 -12.61 21.06
C GLY A 440 -16.29 -12.34 20.70
N ASN A 441 -17.05 -11.64 21.55
CA ASN A 441 -18.42 -11.26 21.26
C ASN A 441 -18.45 -9.95 20.47
N GLU A 442 -19.26 -9.91 19.39
CA GLU A 442 -19.56 -8.68 18.65
C GLU A 442 -20.31 -7.70 19.56
N PHE A 443 -19.92 -6.42 19.54
CA PHE A 443 -20.63 -5.35 20.23
C PHE A 443 -20.82 -4.13 19.32
N ASP A 444 -21.88 -3.36 19.59
CA ASP A 444 -22.23 -2.17 18.81
C ASP A 444 -22.15 -0.86 19.62
N ASP A 445 -21.49 -0.91 20.77
CA ASP A 445 -21.27 0.26 21.63
C ASP A 445 -20.26 1.21 20.99
N ASN A 446 -20.55 2.51 21.07
CA ASN A 446 -19.60 3.57 20.75
C ASN A 446 -18.67 3.89 21.95
N ASN A 447 -17.63 4.70 21.73
CA ASN A 447 -16.64 5.10 22.73
C ASN A 447 -15.86 3.91 23.33
N LYS A 448 -15.59 2.89 22.50
CA LYS A 448 -15.04 1.62 22.97
C LYS A 448 -13.97 1.07 22.03
N ASN A 449 -12.95 0.48 22.62
CA ASN A 449 -11.93 -0.28 21.91
C ASN A 449 -12.41 -1.71 21.70
N GLY A 450 -12.04 -2.29 20.57
CA GLY A 450 -12.27 -3.69 20.25
C GLY A 450 -11.33 -4.22 19.19
N ILE A 451 -11.44 -5.51 18.93
CA ILE A 451 -10.76 -6.17 17.83
C ILE A 451 -11.60 -5.98 16.57
N LEU A 452 -10.97 -5.49 15.51
CA LEU A 452 -11.67 -5.20 14.25
C LEU A 452 -11.95 -6.48 13.46
N GLY A 453 -13.17 -6.63 12.98
CA GLY A 453 -13.59 -7.63 12.01
C GLY A 453 -14.40 -7.01 10.89
N ILE A 454 -14.53 -7.71 9.76
CA ILE A 454 -15.39 -7.31 8.64
C ILE A 454 -16.41 -8.41 8.39
N LYS A 455 -17.69 -8.05 8.43
CA LYS A 455 -18.83 -8.98 8.45
C LYS A 455 -19.28 -9.50 7.08
N TYR A 456 -19.02 -8.73 6.02
CA TYR A 456 -19.44 -9.06 4.66
C TYR A 456 -18.26 -8.91 3.70
N PRO A 457 -18.09 -9.81 2.71
CA PRO A 457 -17.01 -9.68 1.73
C PRO A 457 -17.24 -8.50 0.79
N TRP A 458 -16.16 -7.96 0.26
CA TRP A 458 -16.14 -6.86 -0.72
C TRP A 458 -15.45 -7.31 -2.01
N PRO A 459 -15.70 -6.64 -3.15
CA PRO A 459 -15.27 -7.17 -4.44
C PRO A 459 -13.76 -7.45 -4.58
N SER A 460 -12.91 -6.61 -3.97
CA SER A 460 -11.45 -6.75 -4.05
C SER A 460 -10.80 -7.59 -2.94
N ILE A 461 -11.59 -8.31 -2.12
CA ILE A 461 -11.02 -9.22 -1.12
C ILE A 461 -10.08 -10.22 -1.82
N ALA A 462 -8.88 -10.42 -1.26
CA ALA A 462 -7.95 -11.43 -1.78
C ALA A 462 -8.60 -12.81 -1.80
N ARG A 463 -8.35 -13.58 -2.84
CA ARG A 463 -8.98 -14.89 -3.01
C ARG A 463 -8.30 -15.98 -2.21
N THR A 464 -6.99 -15.88 -2.03
CA THR A 464 -6.19 -16.86 -1.31
C THR A 464 -4.75 -16.37 -1.08
N ILE A 465 -3.97 -17.13 -0.33
CA ILE A 465 -2.51 -17.13 -0.40
C ILE A 465 -2.11 -18.14 -1.48
N TYR A 466 -1.28 -17.71 -2.43
CA TYR A 466 -0.84 -18.55 -3.55
C TYR A 466 -0.21 -19.85 -3.07
N GLY A 467 -0.75 -20.97 -3.54
CA GLY A 467 -0.28 -22.32 -3.15
C GLY A 467 -0.58 -22.75 -1.70
N ASP A 468 -1.26 -21.90 -0.89
CA ASP A 468 -1.48 -22.19 0.54
C ASP A 468 -2.82 -21.62 1.06
N HIS A 469 -3.93 -22.19 0.57
CA HIS A 469 -5.28 -21.77 0.96
C HIS A 469 -5.58 -22.00 2.45
N GLU A 470 -5.05 -23.08 3.04
CA GLU A 470 -5.24 -23.37 4.46
C GLU A 470 -4.60 -22.28 5.34
N ARG A 471 -3.44 -21.76 4.94
CA ARG A 471 -2.82 -20.63 5.64
C ARG A 471 -3.68 -19.36 5.53
N TYR A 472 -4.31 -19.10 4.38
CA TYR A 472 -5.25 -18.01 4.20
C TYR A 472 -6.43 -18.11 5.18
N LYS A 473 -7.05 -19.28 5.27
CA LYS A 473 -8.12 -19.59 6.21
C LYS A 473 -7.66 -19.39 7.65
N ASN A 474 -6.53 -19.98 8.02
CA ASN A 474 -6.03 -19.94 9.39
C ASN A 474 -5.68 -18.54 9.87
N VAL A 475 -5.12 -17.70 8.99
CA VAL A 475 -4.67 -16.35 9.36
C VAL A 475 -5.84 -15.36 9.46
N TYR A 476 -6.82 -15.45 8.55
CA TYR A 476 -7.81 -14.38 8.39
C TYR A 476 -9.25 -14.76 8.77
N PHE A 477 -9.55 -16.06 9.01
CA PHE A 477 -10.94 -16.50 9.22
C PHE A 477 -11.14 -17.47 10.39
N SER A 478 -10.06 -17.97 11.01
CA SER A 478 -10.18 -18.95 12.08
C SER A 478 -10.39 -18.32 13.44
N ALA A 479 -9.85 -17.13 13.70
CA ALA A 479 -9.97 -16.46 14.99
C ALA A 479 -11.41 -16.01 15.28
N TYR A 480 -12.14 -15.54 14.26
CA TYR A 480 -13.53 -15.07 14.34
C TYR A 480 -14.34 -15.71 13.21
N PRO A 481 -14.92 -16.90 13.43
CA PRO A 481 -15.68 -17.61 12.40
C PRO A 481 -16.85 -16.78 11.87
N GLY A 482 -16.97 -16.67 10.54
CA GLY A 482 -17.99 -15.84 9.88
C GLY A 482 -17.57 -14.39 9.61
N TYR A 483 -16.32 -14.03 9.91
CA TYR A 483 -15.79 -12.69 9.70
C TYR A 483 -14.39 -12.75 9.08
N TYR A 484 -14.05 -11.71 8.32
CA TYR A 484 -12.65 -11.46 7.97
C TYR A 484 -11.97 -10.75 9.15
N PHE A 485 -10.85 -11.30 9.59
CA PHE A 485 -10.03 -10.76 10.67
C PHE A 485 -8.75 -10.13 10.11
N PRO A 486 -8.62 -8.79 10.08
CA PRO A 486 -7.44 -8.10 9.55
C PRO A 486 -6.21 -8.19 10.47
N GLY A 487 -6.42 -8.60 11.72
CA GLY A 487 -5.38 -8.59 12.75
C GLY A 487 -5.12 -7.21 13.35
N ASP A 488 -6.06 -6.28 13.22
CA ASP A 488 -5.99 -4.92 13.75
C ASP A 488 -7.01 -4.72 14.87
N GLY A 489 -6.67 -3.89 15.85
CA GLY A 489 -7.61 -3.33 16.81
C GLY A 489 -8.11 -1.97 16.34
N ALA A 490 -9.31 -1.58 16.81
CA ALA A 490 -9.86 -0.27 16.53
C ALA A 490 -10.62 0.30 17.74
N PHE A 491 -10.67 1.61 17.79
CA PHE A 491 -11.55 2.38 18.66
C PHE A 491 -12.64 3.02 17.80
N ARG A 492 -13.91 2.94 18.26
CA ARG A 492 -15.02 3.62 17.63
C ARG A 492 -15.53 4.73 18.55
N ASP A 493 -15.50 5.99 18.09
CA ASP A 493 -15.94 7.15 18.88
C ASP A 493 -17.48 7.30 18.92
N GLU A 494 -17.97 8.34 19.61
CA GLU A 494 -19.39 8.64 19.75
C GLU A 494 -20.11 8.88 18.43
N GLU A 495 -19.39 9.40 17.43
CA GLU A 495 -19.89 9.68 16.08
C GLU A 495 -19.80 8.47 15.14
N GLY A 496 -19.29 7.32 15.63
CA GLY A 496 -19.08 6.11 14.85
C GLY A 496 -17.87 6.20 13.90
N ASN A 497 -16.88 7.05 14.21
CA ASN A 497 -15.62 7.07 13.48
C ASN A 497 -14.65 6.03 14.02
N TYR A 498 -13.90 5.39 13.14
CA TYR A 498 -12.92 4.38 13.49
C TYR A 498 -11.51 4.96 13.54
N ARG A 499 -10.81 4.70 14.65
CA ARG A 499 -9.37 4.88 14.81
C ARG A 499 -8.71 3.51 14.91
N ILE A 500 -7.72 3.24 14.07
CA ILE A 500 -6.95 2.00 14.16
C ILE A 500 -5.94 2.13 15.30
N THR A 501 -6.01 1.21 16.25
CA THR A 501 -5.19 1.24 17.47
C THR A 501 -3.91 0.41 17.38
N GLY A 502 -3.69 -0.23 16.23
CA GLY A 502 -2.52 -1.05 15.92
C GLY A 502 -2.86 -2.51 15.70
N ARG A 503 -1.83 -3.33 15.53
CA ARG A 503 -1.98 -4.79 15.36
C ARG A 503 -2.42 -5.45 16.67
N VAL A 504 -3.31 -6.43 16.57
CA VAL A 504 -3.74 -7.22 17.75
C VAL A 504 -2.56 -8.01 18.34
N ASP A 505 -1.65 -8.49 17.51
CA ASP A 505 -0.40 -9.13 17.92
C ASP A 505 0.63 -8.14 18.53
N ASP A 506 0.40 -6.83 18.40
CA ASP A 506 1.14 -5.75 19.07
C ASP A 506 0.39 -5.21 20.31
N VAL A 507 -0.82 -5.68 20.62
CA VAL A 507 -1.48 -5.41 21.88
C VAL A 507 -0.76 -6.17 23.01
N VAL A 508 -0.41 -5.47 24.07
CA VAL A 508 0.29 -6.05 25.21
C VAL A 508 -0.67 -6.15 26.39
N ILE A 509 -0.85 -7.35 26.91
CA ILE A 509 -1.65 -7.56 28.13
C ILE A 509 -0.75 -7.31 29.35
N VAL A 510 -0.93 -6.16 30.00
CA VAL A 510 -0.19 -5.80 31.21
C VAL A 510 -1.13 -5.86 32.41
N SER A 511 -0.85 -6.73 33.37
CA SER A 511 -1.67 -6.89 34.57
C SER A 511 -3.18 -7.10 34.29
N GLY A 512 -3.51 -7.83 33.21
CA GLY A 512 -4.88 -8.10 32.79
C GLY A 512 -5.54 -7.01 31.94
N HIS A 513 -4.83 -5.95 31.57
CA HIS A 513 -5.35 -4.88 30.74
C HIS A 513 -4.72 -4.92 29.33
N ASN A 514 -5.55 -4.83 28.30
CA ASN A 514 -5.12 -4.77 26.90
C ASN A 514 -4.63 -3.35 26.58
N LEU A 515 -3.34 -3.19 26.34
CA LEU A 515 -2.73 -1.93 25.97
C LEU A 515 -2.29 -1.98 24.50
N GLY A 516 -2.91 -1.17 23.65
CA GLY A 516 -2.44 -0.94 22.29
C GLY A 516 -1.11 -0.17 22.31
N THR A 517 -0.15 -0.59 21.48
CA THR A 517 1.16 0.09 21.43
C THR A 517 1.06 1.47 20.79
N ALA A 518 0.26 1.64 19.73
CA ALA A 518 0.17 2.88 18.99
C ALA A 518 -0.27 4.10 19.82
N PRO A 519 -1.30 4.04 20.69
CA PRO A 519 -1.67 5.18 21.54
C PRO A 519 -0.56 5.60 22.52
N ILE A 520 0.25 4.65 22.98
CA ILE A 520 1.36 4.94 23.90
C ILE A 520 2.54 5.55 23.12
N GLU A 521 2.83 5.02 21.94
CA GLU A 521 3.83 5.56 21.01
C GLU A 521 3.48 7.01 20.62
N ASP A 522 2.21 7.31 20.35
CA ASP A 522 1.74 8.67 20.06
C ASP A 522 2.08 9.62 21.22
N VAL A 523 1.82 9.22 22.45
CA VAL A 523 2.15 10.05 23.64
C VAL A 523 3.66 10.20 23.81
N ILE A 524 4.46 9.16 23.59
CA ILE A 524 5.93 9.26 23.62
C ILE A 524 6.41 10.25 22.56
N ASN A 525 5.84 10.21 21.38
CA ASN A 525 6.21 11.06 20.25
C ASN A 525 5.79 12.53 20.42
N MET A 526 4.87 12.85 21.35
CA MET A 526 4.55 14.23 21.74
C MET A 526 5.68 14.93 22.49
N HIS A 527 6.67 14.18 22.99
CA HIS A 527 7.78 14.78 23.71
C HIS A 527 8.72 15.52 22.75
N ASP A 528 9.04 16.79 23.06
CA ASP A 528 9.79 17.71 22.19
C ASP A 528 11.11 17.16 21.65
N ASN A 529 11.81 16.33 22.43
CA ASN A 529 13.09 15.74 22.06
C ASN A 529 12.96 14.33 21.43
N VAL A 530 11.77 13.82 21.24
CA VAL A 530 11.56 12.51 20.59
C VAL A 530 11.33 12.70 19.09
N VAL A 531 12.01 11.87 18.30
CA VAL A 531 11.84 11.78 16.85
C VAL A 531 10.77 10.77 16.50
N GLU A 532 10.87 9.59 17.12
CA GLU A 532 10.02 8.44 16.87
C GLU A 532 10.22 7.40 17.96
N SER A 533 9.19 6.62 18.22
CA SER A 533 9.26 5.51 19.15
C SER A 533 8.60 4.25 18.61
N ALA A 534 8.99 3.11 19.17
CA ALA A 534 8.32 1.84 18.97
C ALA A 534 8.19 1.12 20.31
N LEU A 535 7.00 0.58 20.58
CA LEU A 535 6.68 -0.14 21.81
C LEU A 535 6.42 -1.61 21.51
N VAL A 536 6.94 -2.49 22.36
CA VAL A 536 6.66 -3.93 22.30
C VAL A 536 6.43 -4.49 23.69
N GLY A 537 5.69 -5.60 23.75
CA GLY A 537 5.56 -6.39 24.96
C GLY A 537 6.71 -7.39 25.09
N TYR A 538 7.12 -7.66 26.33
CA TYR A 538 8.02 -8.76 26.67
C TYR A 538 7.56 -9.45 27.95
N PRO A 539 7.88 -10.75 28.17
CA PRO A 539 7.48 -11.51 29.36
C PRO A 539 7.99 -10.86 30.65
N HIS A 540 7.13 -10.78 31.67
CA HIS A 540 7.46 -10.24 32.99
C HIS A 540 6.84 -11.10 34.10
N ASP A 541 7.67 -11.49 35.09
CA ASP A 541 7.30 -12.48 36.11
C ASP A 541 6.06 -12.14 36.93
N ILE A 542 5.80 -10.84 37.18
CA ILE A 542 4.69 -10.40 38.01
C ILE A 542 3.49 -9.93 37.19
N LYS A 543 3.73 -9.23 36.05
CA LYS A 543 2.70 -8.57 35.25
C LYS A 543 2.19 -9.41 34.07
N GLY A 544 2.75 -10.63 33.88
CA GLY A 544 2.56 -11.45 32.69
C GLY A 544 3.37 -10.90 31.53
N ASN A 545 3.11 -9.66 31.11
CA ASN A 545 3.96 -8.90 30.20
C ASN A 545 4.20 -7.50 30.75
N ALA A 546 5.30 -6.90 30.31
CA ALA A 546 5.64 -5.50 30.51
C ALA A 546 5.93 -4.81 29.18
N LEU A 547 5.91 -3.49 29.18
CA LEU A 547 6.16 -2.68 28.01
C LEU A 547 7.64 -2.30 27.90
N TYR A 548 8.20 -2.40 26.71
CA TYR A 548 9.54 -1.96 26.37
C TYR A 548 9.47 -0.95 25.23
N ALA A 549 9.90 0.28 25.48
CA ALA A 549 9.94 1.35 24.49
C ALA A 549 11.34 1.52 23.92
N PHE A 550 11.45 1.59 22.59
CA PHE A 550 12.64 1.98 21.86
C PHE A 550 12.42 3.39 21.32
N VAL A 551 13.28 4.34 21.66
CA VAL A 551 13.06 5.78 21.42
C VAL A 551 14.25 6.39 20.69
N ILE A 552 13.98 7.12 19.60
CA ILE A 552 14.96 7.92 18.87
C ILE A 552 14.85 9.37 19.32
N LEU A 553 15.97 9.98 19.71
CA LEU A 553 16.01 11.39 20.11
C LEU A 553 16.40 12.33 18.97
N LYS A 554 15.94 13.58 19.04
CA LYS A 554 16.38 14.69 18.18
C LYS A 554 17.79 15.15 18.55
N ASP A 555 18.04 15.24 19.85
CA ASP A 555 19.30 15.69 20.42
C ASP A 555 19.75 14.75 21.55
N ASP A 556 20.82 14.04 21.29
CA ASP A 556 21.41 13.06 22.22
C ASP A 556 22.06 13.71 23.45
N SER A 557 22.31 15.02 23.45
CA SER A 557 22.89 15.74 24.61
C SER A 557 21.91 15.90 25.77
N LYS A 558 20.60 15.66 25.56
CA LYS A 558 19.50 15.77 26.52
C LYS A 558 18.99 14.40 26.97
N LYS A 559 19.89 13.49 27.35
CA LYS A 559 19.52 12.08 27.66
C LYS A 559 19.07 11.87 29.10
N ASP A 560 19.56 12.67 30.05
CA ASP A 560 19.59 12.29 31.47
C ASP A 560 18.20 12.20 32.12
N ASP A 561 17.26 13.07 31.76
CA ASP A 561 15.91 13.10 32.32
C ASP A 561 14.81 12.55 31.42
N ILE A 562 15.13 12.25 30.17
CA ILE A 562 14.15 11.92 29.09
C ILE A 562 13.22 10.75 29.45
N LYS A 563 13.76 9.71 30.12
CA LYS A 563 12.96 8.54 30.51
C LYS A 563 11.93 8.89 31.59
N THR A 564 12.30 9.79 32.48
CA THR A 564 11.41 10.28 33.54
C THR A 564 10.31 11.16 32.95
N GLU A 565 10.68 12.07 32.06
CA GLU A 565 9.77 12.98 31.37
C GLU A 565 8.75 12.22 30.52
N ILE A 566 9.19 11.23 29.73
CA ILE A 566 8.33 10.33 28.96
C ILE A 566 7.34 9.60 29.87
N ASN A 567 7.83 9.01 30.98
CA ASN A 567 6.97 8.30 31.92
C ASN A 567 5.95 9.21 32.63
N GLN A 568 6.31 10.46 32.90
CA GLN A 568 5.39 11.46 33.45
C GLN A 568 4.31 11.83 32.41
N LEU A 569 4.72 12.04 31.16
CA LEU A 569 3.81 12.36 30.05
C LEU A 569 2.79 11.25 29.84
N ILE A 570 3.24 9.98 29.77
CA ILE A 570 2.36 8.81 29.63
C ILE A 570 1.38 8.71 30.81
N SER A 571 1.90 8.92 32.04
CA SER A 571 1.04 8.83 33.26
C SER A 571 -0.05 9.87 33.26
N LYS A 572 0.25 11.09 32.80
CA LYS A 572 -0.68 12.21 32.73
C LYS A 572 -1.73 11.99 31.64
N THR A 573 -1.34 11.42 30.48
CA THR A 573 -2.18 11.36 29.29
C THR A 573 -3.02 10.07 29.22
N ILE A 574 -2.44 8.92 29.58
CA ILE A 574 -3.10 7.61 29.49
C ILE A 574 -3.34 7.02 30.89
N GLY A 575 -2.35 7.11 31.75
CA GLY A 575 -2.37 6.54 33.08
C GLY A 575 -1.13 5.72 33.43
N PRO A 576 -0.88 5.47 34.75
CA PRO A 576 0.34 4.81 35.22
C PRO A 576 0.56 3.39 34.68
N ILE A 577 -0.52 2.69 34.27
CA ILE A 577 -0.48 1.32 33.75
C ILE A 577 0.22 1.23 32.40
N ALA A 578 0.19 2.31 31.63
CA ALA A 578 0.77 2.38 30.29
C ALA A 578 2.27 2.73 30.28
N LYS A 579 2.89 2.91 31.46
CA LYS A 579 4.32 3.20 31.55
C LYS A 579 5.17 2.04 31.08
N PRO A 580 6.10 2.26 30.13
CA PRO A 580 7.11 1.27 29.82
C PRO A 580 7.98 0.94 31.04
N GLU A 581 8.19 -0.34 31.31
CA GLU A 581 9.14 -0.81 32.32
C GLU A 581 10.57 -0.50 31.89
N LYS A 582 10.83 -0.61 30.60
CA LYS A 582 12.13 -0.28 30.01
C LYS A 582 11.97 0.73 28.87
N ILE A 583 12.88 1.71 28.86
CA ILE A 583 13.04 2.67 27.77
C ILE A 583 14.49 2.62 27.30
N GLN A 584 14.72 2.21 26.07
CA GLN A 584 16.03 2.20 25.43
C GLN A 584 16.10 3.33 24.39
N LEU A 585 17.12 4.16 24.52
CA LEU A 585 17.46 5.14 23.51
C LEU A 585 18.24 4.47 22.40
N VAL A 586 17.78 4.62 21.16
CA VAL A 586 18.34 3.92 19.98
C VAL A 586 18.63 4.89 18.86
N PRO A 587 19.66 4.63 18.04
CA PRO A 587 20.00 5.50 16.91
C PRO A 587 19.00 5.39 15.73
N GLY A 588 18.18 4.35 15.72
CA GLY A 588 17.15 4.09 14.71
C GLY A 588 16.29 2.90 15.08
N LEU A 589 15.21 2.69 14.31
CA LEU A 589 14.31 1.54 14.42
C LEU A 589 14.46 0.61 13.22
N PRO A 590 14.30 -0.72 13.39
CA PRO A 590 14.32 -1.65 12.27
C PRO A 590 13.06 -1.44 11.43
N LYS A 591 13.23 -0.85 10.27
CA LYS A 591 12.14 -0.53 9.34
C LYS A 591 12.26 -1.29 8.05
N THR A 592 11.13 -1.68 7.49
CA THR A 592 11.07 -2.09 6.10
C THR A 592 11.40 -0.89 5.20
N ARG A 593 11.70 -1.15 3.95
CA ARG A 593 11.96 -0.10 2.95
C ARG A 593 10.73 0.76 2.64
N SER A 594 9.54 0.29 3.01
CA SER A 594 8.30 1.10 2.98
C SER A 594 8.11 1.98 4.23
N GLY A 595 9.06 1.96 5.17
CA GLY A 595 9.00 2.75 6.42
C GLY A 595 8.31 2.05 7.59
N LYS A 596 7.71 0.87 7.38
CA LYS A 596 7.01 0.13 8.44
C LYS A 596 8.00 -0.44 9.47
N ILE A 597 7.78 -0.15 10.74
CA ILE A 597 8.60 -0.69 11.84
C ILE A 597 8.38 -2.21 11.95
N MET A 598 9.47 -2.95 12.01
CA MET A 598 9.45 -4.41 12.20
C MET A 598 9.46 -4.77 13.69
N ARG A 599 8.34 -4.57 14.37
CA ARG A 599 8.18 -4.83 15.82
C ARG A 599 8.55 -6.24 16.22
N ARG A 600 8.39 -7.21 15.32
CA ARG A 600 8.84 -8.59 15.53
C ARG A 600 10.31 -8.68 15.96
N ILE A 601 11.18 -7.90 15.34
CA ILE A 601 12.61 -7.84 15.67
C ILE A 601 12.80 -7.22 17.05
N LEU A 602 12.15 -6.08 17.31
CA LEU A 602 12.22 -5.39 18.60
C LEU A 602 11.71 -6.27 19.75
N ARG A 603 10.64 -7.05 19.50
CA ARG A 603 10.09 -7.98 20.50
C ARG A 603 11.11 -9.08 20.84
N LYS A 604 11.77 -9.67 19.84
CA LYS A 604 12.83 -10.65 20.07
C LYS A 604 13.99 -10.08 20.87
N ILE A 605 14.43 -8.86 20.55
CA ILE A 605 15.46 -8.14 21.32
C ILE A 605 14.98 -7.91 22.75
N ALA A 606 13.75 -7.46 22.96
CA ALA A 606 13.17 -7.23 24.27
C ALA A 606 13.08 -8.51 25.12
N CYS A 607 12.88 -9.67 24.48
CA CYS A 607 12.93 -11.00 25.10
C CYS A 607 14.36 -11.55 25.32
N GLY A 608 15.39 -10.81 24.94
CA GLY A 608 16.79 -11.20 25.14
C GLY A 608 17.36 -12.11 24.04
N GLU A 609 16.65 -12.29 22.91
CA GLU A 609 17.19 -13.02 21.77
C GLU A 609 18.29 -12.19 21.09
N LYS A 610 19.42 -12.84 20.75
CA LYS A 610 20.60 -12.18 20.15
C LYS A 610 20.81 -12.56 18.69
N ASP A 611 20.10 -13.55 18.20
CA ASP A 611 20.17 -14.10 16.87
C ASP A 611 18.78 -14.59 16.41
N ASN A 612 18.69 -15.14 15.20
CA ASN A 612 17.46 -15.71 14.65
C ASN A 612 16.27 -14.73 14.57
N PHE A 613 16.53 -13.52 14.07
CA PHE A 613 15.47 -12.52 13.87
C PHE A 613 14.51 -12.82 12.70
N GLY A 614 14.66 -13.97 12.04
CA GLY A 614 13.93 -14.37 10.85
C GLY A 614 14.35 -13.53 9.63
N ASP A 615 13.48 -13.41 8.64
CA ASP A 615 13.79 -12.64 7.43
C ASP A 615 14.00 -11.15 7.74
N ILE A 616 15.25 -10.71 7.69
CA ILE A 616 15.68 -9.30 7.82
C ILE A 616 16.03 -8.68 6.45
N SER A 617 15.89 -9.43 5.36
CA SER A 617 16.28 -9.00 4.00
C SER A 617 15.46 -7.81 3.49
N THR A 618 14.31 -7.58 4.10
CA THR A 618 13.40 -6.46 3.77
C THR A 618 13.72 -5.18 4.55
N LEU A 619 14.69 -5.22 5.48
CA LEU A 619 15.08 -4.03 6.25
C LEU A 619 15.76 -2.97 5.37
N LEU A 620 15.46 -1.72 5.67
CA LEU A 620 16.12 -0.56 5.05
C LEU A 620 17.59 -0.47 5.47
N ASN A 621 17.85 -0.75 6.75
CA ASN A 621 19.16 -0.66 7.42
C ASN A 621 19.35 -1.87 8.35
N PRO A 622 19.76 -3.03 7.83
CA PRO A 622 19.91 -4.26 8.63
C PRO A 622 20.87 -4.09 9.83
N GLU A 623 21.89 -3.24 9.68
CA GLU A 623 22.89 -2.92 10.71
C GLU A 623 22.29 -2.28 11.98
N ILE A 624 21.09 -1.75 11.90
CA ILE A 624 20.42 -1.15 13.06
C ILE A 624 20.11 -2.19 14.14
N VAL A 625 19.89 -3.44 13.74
CA VAL A 625 19.61 -4.54 14.68
C VAL A 625 20.78 -4.76 15.62
N ASP A 626 22.02 -4.79 15.08
CA ASP A 626 23.24 -4.95 15.87
C ASP A 626 23.50 -3.75 16.79
N GLN A 627 23.12 -2.54 16.34
CA GLN A 627 23.26 -1.32 17.14
C GLN A 627 22.29 -1.32 18.32
N ILE A 628 21.05 -1.77 18.13
CA ILE A 628 20.05 -1.89 19.19
C ILE A 628 20.48 -2.97 20.20
N LEU A 629 20.98 -4.12 19.73
CA LEU A 629 21.47 -5.20 20.59
C LEU A 629 22.64 -4.78 21.50
N LYS A 630 23.53 -3.91 21.03
CA LYS A 630 24.65 -3.39 21.84
C LYS A 630 24.21 -2.48 22.98
N GLY A 631 23.02 -1.92 22.92
CA GLY A 631 22.44 -1.04 23.93
C GLY A 631 21.34 -1.69 24.78
N SER A 632 21.03 -2.96 24.53
CA SER A 632 19.97 -3.71 25.22
C SER A 632 20.47 -4.36 26.54
#